data_6ea8bda22e7cca82b7318bcc3329471e
#
_entry.id   6ea8bda22e7cca82b7318bcc3329471e
#
_cell.length_a   1.000
_cell.length_b   1.000
_cell.length_c   1.000
_cell.angle_alpha   90.00
_cell.angle_beta   90.00
_cell.angle_gamma   90.00
#
_symmetry.space_group_name_H-M   'P 1'
#
loop_
_entity.id
_entity.type
_entity.pdbx_description
1 polymer ?
#
loop_
_entity_poly.entity_id
_entity_poly.type
_entity_poly.pdbx_seq_one_letter_code
_entity_poly.pdbx_strand_id
1 'polypeptide(L)'
;DVLGSRGLGDVYKRQVQARSMRICWEIFVYEAIMAVVFFFAMFLFSQQMTYSSANIYSSIVWLYPALAVTQIFILGVVVPVRTASAISGEKERQTFDIMMTTSMTGFSIIMGKVLTAMIQSMFYVVAGLPIVALAFVIGGLSWGNLFWFLAVSLLVSFVSASIGILCSSICKKTISAIILSYGIYVLLFIGSFLPYLVTSVVRMSGGVPEKSCWVLLVNPGMYLLEFFTWSMTGTSVAEELITNYGKTLSVSGAAVHYGWMAVSTLLFVALAFVFLLIAMRRINPMAGYGRKHAGGKQHG
;
A
#
# COMPACT_ATOMS: atom_id res chain seq x y z
N ASP A 1 2.90 -18.97 -48.29
CA ASP A 1 2.24 -18.19 -47.18
C ASP A 1 1.97 -18.94 -45.90
N VAL A 2 2.18 -20.27 -45.84
CA VAL A 2 2.01 -21.08 -44.63
C VAL A 2 3.20 -20.92 -43.64
N LEU A 3 4.37 -20.51 -44.13
CA LEU A 3 5.58 -20.30 -43.30
C LEU A 3 5.52 -18.98 -42.52
N GLY A 4 4.86 -17.95 -43.03
CA GLY A 4 4.70 -16.67 -42.35
C GLY A 4 3.74 -16.72 -41.16
N SER A 5 2.66 -17.51 -41.25
CA SER A 5 1.67 -17.66 -40.17
C SER A 5 2.22 -18.47 -38.97
N ARG A 6 3.11 -19.46 -39.24
CA ARG A 6 3.79 -20.22 -38.17
C ARG A 6 4.79 -19.35 -37.40
N GLY A 7 5.54 -18.51 -38.10
CA GLY A 7 6.51 -17.60 -37.45
C GLY A 7 5.86 -16.58 -36.52
N LEU A 8 4.74 -15.97 -36.93
CA LEU A 8 3.96 -15.02 -36.11
C LEU A 8 3.36 -15.70 -34.87
N GLY A 9 2.83 -16.93 -35.02
CA GLY A 9 2.29 -17.70 -33.88
C GLY A 9 3.37 -18.07 -32.85
N ASP A 10 4.58 -18.39 -33.32
CA ASP A 10 5.69 -18.75 -32.43
C ASP A 10 6.28 -17.52 -31.72
N VAL A 11 6.34 -16.37 -32.37
CA VAL A 11 6.73 -15.10 -31.73
C VAL A 11 5.71 -14.67 -30.68
N TYR A 12 4.41 -14.80 -30.97
CA TYR A 12 3.35 -14.51 -30.01
C TYR A 12 3.40 -15.46 -28.80
N LYS A 13 3.57 -16.75 -29.02
CA LYS A 13 3.72 -17.75 -27.95
C LYS A 13 4.93 -17.47 -27.08
N ARG A 14 6.08 -17.09 -27.66
CA ARG A 14 7.29 -16.72 -26.90
C ARG A 14 7.10 -15.44 -26.10
N GLN A 15 6.37 -14.43 -26.61
CA GLN A 15 6.06 -13.22 -25.87
C GLN A 15 5.13 -13.47 -24.70
N VAL A 16 4.10 -14.33 -24.86
CA VAL A 16 3.19 -14.72 -23.78
C VAL A 16 3.94 -15.55 -22.72
N GLN A 17 4.79 -16.48 -23.15
CA GLN A 17 5.62 -17.28 -22.26
C GLN A 17 6.63 -16.41 -21.46
N ALA A 18 7.27 -15.43 -22.11
CA ALA A 18 8.20 -14.52 -21.43
C ALA A 18 7.52 -13.63 -20.38
N ARG A 19 6.28 -13.22 -20.62
CA ARG A 19 5.46 -12.50 -19.62
C ARG A 19 5.09 -13.40 -18.43
N SER A 20 4.68 -14.64 -18.69
CA SER A 20 4.37 -15.62 -17.66
C SER A 20 5.59 -15.93 -16.79
N MET A 21 6.75 -16.17 -17.39
CA MET A 21 8.01 -16.44 -16.67
C MET A 21 8.45 -15.28 -15.77
N ARG A 22 8.22 -14.04 -16.18
CA ARG A 22 8.58 -12.87 -15.38
C ARG A 22 7.74 -12.77 -14.11
N ILE A 23 6.45 -13.03 -14.21
CA ILE A 23 5.54 -13.05 -13.06
C ILE A 23 5.89 -14.19 -12.10
N CYS A 24 6.17 -15.39 -12.63
CA CYS A 24 6.61 -16.54 -11.81
C CYS A 24 7.90 -16.23 -11.05
N TRP A 25 8.88 -15.57 -11.71
CA TRP A 25 10.14 -15.19 -11.07
C TRP A 25 9.93 -14.14 -9.97
N GLU A 26 9.07 -13.17 -10.18
CA GLU A 26 8.74 -12.16 -9.19
C GLU A 26 8.05 -12.77 -7.96
N ILE A 27 7.09 -13.69 -8.17
CA ILE A 27 6.45 -14.44 -7.08
C ILE A 27 7.48 -15.31 -6.36
N PHE A 28 8.37 -15.99 -7.08
CA PHE A 28 9.42 -16.80 -6.48
C PHE A 28 10.35 -15.98 -5.58
N VAL A 29 10.81 -14.82 -6.05
CA VAL A 29 11.66 -13.90 -5.24
C VAL A 29 10.89 -13.41 -4.01
N TYR A 30 9.61 -13.09 -4.17
CA TYR A 30 8.75 -12.69 -3.07
C TYR A 30 8.63 -13.81 -2.01
N GLU A 31 8.33 -15.03 -2.44
CA GLU A 31 8.23 -16.20 -1.55
C GLU A 31 9.57 -16.51 -0.88
N ALA A 32 10.69 -16.38 -1.60
CA ALA A 32 12.01 -16.56 -1.03
C ALA A 32 12.29 -15.55 0.09
N ILE A 33 11.92 -14.28 -0.09
CA ILE A 33 12.06 -13.26 0.96
C ILE A 33 11.18 -13.62 2.16
N MET A 34 9.92 -14.00 1.95
CA MET A 34 9.01 -14.40 3.03
C MET A 34 9.54 -15.62 3.78
N ALA A 35 10.07 -16.62 3.07
CA ALA A 35 10.67 -17.80 3.68
C ALA A 35 11.92 -17.45 4.51
N VAL A 36 12.80 -16.58 3.99
CA VAL A 36 13.98 -16.11 4.74
C VAL A 36 13.56 -15.40 6.02
N VAL A 37 12.57 -14.53 5.97
CA VAL A 37 12.06 -13.83 7.18
C VAL A 37 11.46 -14.83 8.15
N PHE A 38 10.70 -15.83 7.65
CA PHE A 38 10.12 -16.88 8.49
C PHE A 38 11.21 -17.69 9.21
N PHE A 39 12.21 -18.20 8.49
CA PHE A 39 13.31 -18.97 9.08
C PHE A 39 14.18 -18.12 10.02
N PHE A 40 14.42 -16.86 9.69
CA PHE A 40 15.15 -15.93 10.55
C PHE A 40 14.39 -15.66 11.85
N ALA A 41 13.09 -15.42 11.78
CA ALA A 41 12.26 -15.26 12.97
C ALA A 41 12.22 -16.52 13.83
N MET A 42 12.11 -17.70 13.21
CA MET A 42 12.19 -19.00 13.89
C MET A 42 13.56 -19.23 14.54
N PHE A 43 14.65 -18.82 13.88
CA PHE A 43 15.99 -18.87 14.45
C PHE A 43 16.12 -17.98 15.69
N LEU A 44 15.69 -16.72 15.62
CA LEU A 44 15.69 -15.83 16.78
C LEU A 44 14.86 -16.40 17.94
N PHE A 45 13.73 -16.99 17.60
CA PHE A 45 12.88 -17.65 18.59
C PHE A 45 13.58 -18.85 19.25
N SER A 46 14.29 -19.69 18.49
CA SER A 46 15.03 -20.84 19.03
C SER A 46 16.14 -20.41 20.00
N GLN A 47 16.80 -19.28 19.75
CA GLN A 47 17.80 -18.71 20.65
C GLN A 47 17.17 -18.26 21.98
N GLN A 48 15.99 -17.63 21.91
CA GLN A 48 15.28 -17.14 23.09
C GLN A 48 14.81 -18.28 24.00
N MET A 49 14.44 -19.44 23.44
CA MET A 49 14.12 -20.67 24.19
C MET A 49 15.29 -21.19 25.03
N THR A 50 16.52 -21.01 24.53
CA THR A 50 17.73 -21.49 25.23
C THR A 50 18.03 -20.67 26.46
N TYR A 51 17.67 -19.38 26.50
CA TYR A 51 18.01 -18.44 27.57
C TYR A 51 16.88 -18.16 28.58
N SER A 52 15.63 -18.48 28.27
CA SER A 52 14.48 -18.17 29.12
C SER A 52 13.34 -19.18 28.94
N SER A 53 13.12 -20.00 29.96
CA SER A 53 12.06 -21.03 29.98
C SER A 53 10.67 -20.47 30.32
N ALA A 54 10.56 -19.19 30.68
CA ALA A 54 9.32 -18.68 31.29
C ALA A 54 8.23 -18.18 30.36
N ASN A 55 8.51 -17.83 29.06
CA ASN A 55 7.54 -17.17 28.21
C ASN A 55 7.60 -17.61 26.74
N ILE A 56 7.60 -18.91 26.50
CA ILE A 56 7.69 -19.49 25.15
C ILE A 56 6.53 -19.02 24.24
N TYR A 57 5.31 -19.01 24.78
CA TYR A 57 4.12 -18.61 24.01
C TYR A 57 4.09 -17.14 23.62
N SER A 58 4.56 -16.24 24.48
CA SER A 58 4.58 -14.80 24.18
C SER A 58 5.52 -14.44 23.03
N SER A 59 6.60 -15.20 22.86
CA SER A 59 7.57 -14.97 21.79
C SER A 59 7.09 -15.50 20.43
N ILE A 60 6.34 -16.61 20.41
CA ILE A 60 5.79 -17.21 19.19
C ILE A 60 4.76 -16.29 18.52
N VAL A 61 3.96 -15.58 19.32
CA VAL A 61 2.92 -14.68 18.80
C VAL A 61 3.49 -13.59 17.90
N TRP A 62 4.76 -13.17 18.10
CA TRP A 62 5.43 -12.17 17.27
C TRP A 62 5.81 -12.65 15.88
N LEU A 63 5.75 -13.95 15.61
CA LEU A 63 6.05 -14.51 14.30
C LEU A 63 5.06 -14.02 13.22
N TYR A 64 3.76 -13.97 13.56
CA TYR A 64 2.73 -13.49 12.65
C TYR A 64 2.90 -12.02 12.24
N PRO A 65 3.04 -11.05 13.15
CA PRO A 65 3.26 -9.66 12.76
C PRO A 65 4.53 -9.47 11.95
N ALA A 66 5.62 -10.18 12.26
CA ALA A 66 6.86 -10.08 11.51
C ALA A 66 6.64 -10.41 10.02
N LEU A 67 5.93 -11.51 9.73
CA LEU A 67 5.61 -11.90 8.35
C LEU A 67 4.57 -10.98 7.71
N ALA A 68 3.53 -10.63 8.45
CA ALA A 68 2.46 -9.78 7.94
C ALA A 68 2.95 -8.37 7.63
N VAL A 69 3.80 -7.77 8.47
CA VAL A 69 4.46 -6.48 8.20
C VAL A 69 5.37 -6.59 6.98
N THR A 70 6.16 -7.67 6.88
CA THR A 70 7.02 -7.91 5.71
C THR A 70 6.21 -7.98 4.43
N GLN A 71 5.10 -8.72 4.42
CA GLN A 71 4.20 -8.81 3.26
C GLN A 71 3.61 -7.45 2.88
N ILE A 72 3.09 -6.68 3.85
CA ILE A 72 2.54 -5.35 3.60
C ILE A 72 3.63 -4.39 3.12
N PHE A 73 4.85 -4.48 3.67
CA PHE A 73 5.99 -3.68 3.22
C PHE A 73 6.34 -3.97 1.77
N ILE A 74 6.42 -5.26 1.38
CA ILE A 74 6.69 -5.64 -0.01
C ILE A 74 5.59 -5.13 -0.94
N LEU A 75 4.31 -5.23 -0.56
CA LEU A 75 3.20 -4.65 -1.32
C LEU A 75 3.35 -3.12 -1.46
N GLY A 76 3.71 -2.43 -0.38
CA GLY A 76 3.97 -0.98 -0.37
C GLY A 76 5.12 -0.57 -1.27
N VAL A 77 6.07 -1.46 -1.54
CA VAL A 77 7.18 -1.21 -2.47
C VAL A 77 6.82 -1.60 -3.90
N VAL A 78 6.30 -2.79 -4.13
CA VAL A 78 6.08 -3.35 -5.47
C VAL A 78 4.94 -2.66 -6.21
N VAL A 79 3.82 -2.40 -5.53
CA VAL A 79 2.62 -1.82 -6.17
C VAL A 79 2.88 -0.42 -6.73
N PRO A 80 3.51 0.53 -5.99
CA PRO A 80 3.81 1.86 -6.54
C PRO A 80 4.76 1.81 -7.74
N VAL A 81 5.79 0.96 -7.74
CA VAL A 81 6.71 0.82 -8.88
C VAL A 81 5.96 0.45 -10.15
N ARG A 82 5.05 -0.53 -10.05
CA ARG A 82 4.25 -0.99 -11.19
C ARG A 82 3.26 0.07 -11.67
N THR A 83 2.56 0.71 -10.75
CA THR A 83 1.56 1.72 -11.08
C THR A 83 2.16 3.04 -11.52
N ALA A 84 3.32 3.42 -10.97
CA ALA A 84 4.07 4.59 -11.43
C ALA A 84 4.54 4.44 -12.88
N SER A 85 4.86 3.23 -13.34
CA SER A 85 5.23 2.96 -14.73
C SER A 85 4.03 2.85 -15.68
N ALA A 86 2.81 2.76 -15.16
CA ALA A 86 1.63 2.39 -15.96
C ALA A 86 1.23 3.43 -17.02
N ILE A 87 1.41 4.71 -16.77
CA ILE A 87 1.10 5.81 -17.69
C ILE A 87 2.39 6.49 -18.16
N SER A 88 3.33 6.75 -17.25
CA SER A 88 4.60 7.38 -17.59
C SER A 88 5.43 6.53 -18.57
N GLY A 89 5.36 5.19 -18.48
CA GLY A 89 6.00 4.30 -19.44
C GLY A 89 5.39 4.38 -20.85
N GLU A 90 4.08 4.62 -20.96
CA GLU A 90 3.42 4.86 -22.25
C GLU A 90 3.80 6.22 -22.83
N LYS A 91 3.96 7.24 -21.96
CA LYS A 91 4.47 8.57 -22.37
C LYS A 91 5.91 8.49 -22.86
N GLU A 92 6.79 7.73 -22.19
CA GLU A 92 8.18 7.52 -22.63
C GLU A 92 8.26 6.82 -24.00
N ARG A 93 7.36 5.87 -24.27
CA ARG A 93 7.29 5.12 -25.52
C ARG A 93 6.52 5.86 -26.62
N GLN A 94 6.02 7.07 -26.36
CA GLN A 94 5.18 7.85 -27.28
C GLN A 94 3.90 7.13 -27.76
N THR A 95 3.46 6.10 -27.02
CA THR A 95 2.23 5.34 -27.31
C THR A 95 0.99 5.92 -26.64
N PHE A 96 1.19 6.87 -25.72
CA PHE A 96 0.11 7.52 -24.98
C PHE A 96 -0.87 8.27 -25.89
N ASP A 97 -0.36 8.99 -26.90
CA ASP A 97 -1.18 9.75 -27.84
C ASP A 97 -2.07 8.83 -28.69
N ILE A 98 -1.56 7.67 -29.09
CA ILE A 98 -2.34 6.65 -29.81
C ILE A 98 -3.47 6.10 -28.94
N MET A 99 -3.23 5.88 -27.65
CA MET A 99 -4.27 5.44 -26.72
C MET A 99 -5.37 6.50 -26.55
N MET A 100 -5.02 7.79 -26.62
CA MET A 100 -5.96 8.89 -26.50
C MET A 100 -6.80 9.14 -27.74
N THR A 101 -6.43 8.59 -28.90
CA THR A 101 -7.27 8.63 -30.12
C THR A 101 -8.41 7.61 -30.08
N THR A 102 -8.38 6.65 -29.16
CA THR A 102 -9.50 5.73 -28.94
C THR A 102 -10.64 6.41 -28.19
N SER A 103 -11.86 5.95 -28.35
CA SER A 103 -13.07 6.49 -27.70
C SER A 103 -13.16 6.22 -26.17
N MET A 104 -12.06 5.81 -25.54
CA MET A 104 -12.04 5.49 -24.11
C MET A 104 -11.98 6.76 -23.25
N THR A 105 -12.80 6.80 -22.20
CA THR A 105 -12.76 7.89 -21.24
C THR A 105 -11.52 7.76 -20.31
N GLY A 106 -10.94 8.88 -19.89
CA GLY A 106 -9.81 8.89 -18.95
C GLY A 106 -10.12 8.14 -17.65
N PHE A 107 -11.38 8.14 -17.21
CA PHE A 107 -11.86 7.36 -16.07
C PHE A 107 -11.68 5.85 -16.31
N SER A 108 -12.13 5.33 -17.44
CA SER A 108 -12.03 3.91 -17.78
C SER A 108 -10.56 3.44 -17.83
N ILE A 109 -9.67 4.27 -18.38
CA ILE A 109 -8.23 3.97 -18.46
C ILE A 109 -7.62 3.87 -17.06
N ILE A 110 -7.87 4.86 -16.21
CA ILE A 110 -7.31 4.89 -14.84
C ILE A 110 -7.87 3.74 -14.01
N MET A 111 -9.18 3.53 -14.04
CA MET A 111 -9.81 2.47 -13.25
C MET A 111 -9.34 1.08 -13.70
N GLY A 112 -9.17 0.86 -15.00
CA GLY A 112 -8.58 -0.37 -15.53
C GLY A 112 -7.16 -0.62 -15.02
N LYS A 113 -6.33 0.42 -14.95
CA LYS A 113 -4.95 0.32 -14.44
C LYS A 113 -4.91 0.07 -12.92
N VAL A 114 -5.78 0.75 -12.15
CA VAL A 114 -5.94 0.48 -10.70
C VAL A 114 -6.37 -0.96 -10.46
N LEU A 115 -7.42 -1.40 -11.15
CA LEU A 115 -7.95 -2.76 -11.00
C LEU A 115 -6.90 -3.81 -11.35
N THR A 116 -6.16 -3.61 -12.43
CA THR A 116 -5.06 -4.50 -12.83
C THR A 116 -3.98 -4.57 -11.74
N ALA A 117 -3.61 -3.44 -11.14
CA ALA A 117 -2.64 -3.40 -10.05
C ALA A 117 -3.14 -4.11 -8.80
N MET A 118 -4.43 -3.95 -8.47
CA MET A 118 -5.05 -4.65 -7.34
C MET A 118 -5.11 -6.16 -7.55
N ILE A 119 -5.48 -6.62 -8.74
CA ILE A 119 -5.49 -8.04 -9.09
C ILE A 119 -4.08 -8.63 -8.98
N GLN A 120 -3.07 -7.92 -9.49
CA GLN A 120 -1.68 -8.37 -9.39
C GLN A 120 -1.19 -8.41 -7.94
N SER A 121 -1.56 -7.44 -7.11
CA SER A 121 -1.22 -7.46 -5.68
C SER A 121 -1.89 -8.62 -4.94
N MET A 122 -3.10 -9.01 -5.36
CA MET A 122 -3.77 -10.19 -4.81
C MET A 122 -3.00 -11.48 -5.07
N PHE A 123 -2.33 -11.62 -6.22
CA PHE A 123 -1.48 -12.79 -6.46
C PHE A 123 -0.34 -12.90 -5.45
N TYR A 124 0.28 -11.79 -5.04
CA TYR A 124 1.30 -11.83 -3.98
C TYR A 124 0.69 -12.17 -2.62
N VAL A 125 -0.48 -11.62 -2.31
CA VAL A 125 -1.16 -11.93 -1.04
C VAL A 125 -1.53 -13.39 -0.96
N VAL A 126 -2.10 -13.96 -2.04
CA VAL A 126 -2.51 -15.37 -2.11
C VAL A 126 -1.29 -16.30 -2.09
N ALA A 127 -0.22 -15.94 -2.83
CA ALA A 127 1.03 -16.71 -2.81
C ALA A 127 1.62 -16.77 -1.40
N GLY A 128 1.71 -15.64 -0.67
CA GLY A 128 2.23 -15.60 0.70
C GLY A 128 1.34 -16.24 1.76
N LEU A 129 0.07 -16.52 1.45
CA LEU A 129 -0.85 -17.13 2.43
C LEU A 129 -0.32 -18.41 3.09
N PRO A 130 0.32 -19.38 2.40
CA PRO A 130 0.83 -20.58 3.04
C PRO A 130 1.83 -20.27 4.16
N ILE A 131 2.76 -19.34 3.95
CA ILE A 131 3.78 -18.98 4.94
C ILE A 131 3.14 -18.20 6.10
N VAL A 132 2.27 -17.24 5.80
CA VAL A 132 1.53 -16.49 6.82
C VAL A 132 0.59 -17.40 7.60
N ALA A 133 -0.08 -18.34 6.95
CA ALA A 133 -0.96 -19.31 7.62
C ALA A 133 -0.19 -20.24 8.57
N LEU A 134 1.03 -20.66 8.24
CA LEU A 134 1.88 -21.40 9.17
C LEU A 134 2.17 -20.59 10.44
N ALA A 135 2.57 -19.33 10.30
CA ALA A 135 2.81 -18.44 11.45
C ALA A 135 1.53 -18.20 12.27
N PHE A 136 0.41 -18.15 11.59
CA PHE A 136 -0.91 -17.96 12.19
C PHE A 136 -1.33 -19.18 13.04
N VAL A 137 -1.14 -20.38 12.52
CA VAL A 137 -1.42 -21.63 13.25
C VAL A 137 -0.49 -21.79 14.45
N ILE A 138 0.80 -21.51 14.27
CA ILE A 138 1.81 -21.58 15.33
C ILE A 138 1.53 -20.52 16.40
N GLY A 139 1.11 -19.31 16.01
CA GLY A 139 0.78 -18.20 16.91
C GLY A 139 -0.57 -18.32 17.63
N GLY A 140 -1.40 -19.31 17.31
CA GLY A 140 -2.71 -19.54 17.95
C GLY A 140 -3.74 -18.44 17.72
N LEU A 141 -3.65 -17.70 16.61
CA LEU A 141 -4.54 -16.59 16.28
C LEU A 141 -5.89 -17.05 15.73
N SER A 142 -6.92 -16.20 15.76
CA SER A 142 -8.24 -16.54 15.26
C SER A 142 -8.36 -16.32 13.74
N TRP A 143 -9.16 -17.13 13.05
CA TRP A 143 -9.41 -17.00 11.61
C TRP A 143 -9.94 -15.62 11.20
N GLY A 144 -10.59 -14.90 12.13
CA GLY A 144 -11.02 -13.53 11.92
C GLY A 144 -9.86 -12.58 11.66
N ASN A 145 -8.73 -12.75 12.36
CA ASN A 145 -7.54 -11.91 12.17
C ASN A 145 -6.92 -12.11 10.78
N LEU A 146 -6.97 -13.34 10.22
CA LEU A 146 -6.52 -13.60 8.86
C LEU A 146 -7.38 -12.86 7.83
N PHE A 147 -8.71 -12.90 8.01
CA PHE A 147 -9.63 -12.15 7.14
C PHE A 147 -9.37 -10.65 7.19
N TRP A 148 -9.21 -10.09 8.38
CA TRP A 148 -8.87 -8.67 8.55
C TRP A 148 -7.51 -8.33 7.94
N PHE A 149 -6.53 -9.20 8.06
CA PHE A 149 -5.23 -9.03 7.40
C PHE A 149 -5.35 -8.96 5.86
N LEU A 150 -6.18 -9.81 5.25
CA LEU A 150 -6.47 -9.75 3.81
C LEU A 150 -7.12 -8.41 3.44
N ALA A 151 -8.08 -7.94 4.24
CA ALA A 151 -8.74 -6.65 4.01
C ALA A 151 -7.75 -5.47 4.10
N VAL A 152 -6.86 -5.48 5.10
CA VAL A 152 -5.79 -4.47 5.26
C VAL A 152 -4.82 -4.52 4.08
N SER A 153 -4.42 -5.71 3.62
CA SER A 153 -3.54 -5.87 2.46
C SER A 153 -4.16 -5.31 1.17
N LEU A 154 -5.48 -5.49 0.99
CA LEU A 154 -6.24 -4.89 -0.11
C LEU A 154 -6.27 -3.36 -0.01
N LEU A 155 -6.53 -2.82 1.17
CA LEU A 155 -6.55 -1.38 1.41
C LEU A 155 -5.19 -0.76 1.08
N VAL A 156 -4.10 -1.34 1.59
CA VAL A 156 -2.73 -0.88 1.32
C VAL A 156 -2.44 -0.93 -0.18
N SER A 157 -2.83 -2.00 -0.87
CA SER A 157 -2.65 -2.12 -2.33
C SER A 157 -3.43 -1.06 -3.10
N PHE A 158 -4.65 -0.75 -2.68
CA PHE A 158 -5.49 0.28 -3.30
C PHE A 158 -4.89 1.69 -3.13
N VAL A 159 -4.48 2.04 -1.91
CA VAL A 159 -3.83 3.32 -1.63
C VAL A 159 -2.51 3.45 -2.40
N SER A 160 -1.71 2.38 -2.40
CA SER A 160 -0.44 2.32 -3.12
C SER A 160 -0.62 2.50 -4.63
N ALA A 161 -1.62 1.83 -5.20
CA ALA A 161 -1.95 1.95 -6.62
C ALA A 161 -2.39 3.36 -6.99
N SER A 162 -3.21 4.01 -6.15
CA SER A 162 -3.70 5.37 -6.39
C SER A 162 -2.57 6.41 -6.34
N ILE A 163 -1.63 6.29 -5.39
CA ILE A 163 -0.43 7.14 -5.32
C ILE A 163 0.43 6.97 -6.57
N GLY A 164 0.73 5.71 -6.96
CA GLY A 164 1.56 5.44 -8.13
C GLY A 164 0.93 5.95 -9.43
N ILE A 165 -0.39 5.80 -9.62
CA ILE A 165 -1.11 6.31 -10.80
C ILE A 165 -1.13 7.84 -10.82
N LEU A 166 -1.32 8.50 -9.67
CA LEU A 166 -1.22 9.95 -9.59
C LEU A 166 0.16 10.41 -10.08
N CYS A 167 1.25 9.84 -9.54
CA CYS A 167 2.61 10.20 -9.90
C CYS A 167 2.89 9.91 -11.39
N SER A 168 2.39 8.77 -11.90
CA SER A 168 2.48 8.40 -13.31
C SER A 168 1.76 9.38 -14.23
N SER A 169 0.63 9.93 -13.79
CA SER A 169 -0.12 10.93 -14.55
C SER A 169 0.61 12.27 -14.66
N ILE A 170 1.34 12.67 -13.61
CA ILE A 170 2.06 13.95 -13.53
C ILE A 170 3.40 13.89 -14.27
N CYS A 171 4.16 12.81 -14.07
CA CYS A 171 5.52 12.68 -14.61
C CYS A 171 5.53 12.23 -16.07
N LYS A 172 6.57 12.66 -16.80
CA LYS A 172 6.85 12.22 -18.18
C LYS A 172 7.73 10.98 -18.23
N LYS A 173 8.60 10.80 -17.21
CA LYS A 173 9.55 9.68 -17.13
C LYS A 173 9.17 8.73 -16.00
N THR A 174 9.31 7.44 -16.24
CA THR A 174 8.99 6.37 -15.28
C THR A 174 9.80 6.49 -13.99
N ILE A 175 11.09 6.76 -14.09
CA ILE A 175 11.97 6.92 -12.91
C ILE A 175 11.50 8.08 -12.03
N SER A 176 11.16 9.22 -12.62
CA SER A 176 10.65 10.38 -11.86
C SER A 176 9.31 10.08 -11.19
N ALA A 177 8.44 9.29 -11.82
CA ALA A 177 7.17 8.88 -11.24
C ALA A 177 7.37 7.95 -10.03
N ILE A 178 8.33 7.03 -10.11
CA ILE A 178 8.68 6.13 -9.00
C ILE A 178 9.25 6.93 -7.81
N ILE A 179 10.23 7.82 -8.06
CA ILE A 179 10.83 8.65 -7.01
C ILE A 179 9.76 9.52 -6.34
N LEU A 180 8.87 10.15 -7.13
CA LEU A 180 7.79 10.97 -6.60
C LEU A 180 6.81 10.15 -5.76
N SER A 181 6.48 8.91 -6.16
CA SER A 181 5.57 8.04 -5.41
C SER A 181 6.15 7.67 -4.04
N TYR A 182 7.43 7.32 -3.97
CA TYR A 182 8.10 7.09 -2.68
C TYR A 182 8.26 8.37 -1.86
N GLY A 183 8.47 9.52 -2.50
CA GLY A 183 8.47 10.81 -1.84
C GLY A 183 7.15 11.10 -1.12
N ILE A 184 6.01 10.78 -1.73
CA ILE A 184 4.69 10.89 -1.09
C ILE A 184 4.56 9.93 0.09
N TYR A 185 5.07 8.69 -0.02
CA TYR A 185 5.07 7.76 1.11
C TYR A 185 5.90 8.27 2.29
N VAL A 186 7.10 8.76 2.04
CA VAL A 186 7.96 9.35 3.07
C VAL A 186 7.26 10.53 3.73
N LEU A 187 6.60 11.38 2.94
CA LEU A 187 5.83 12.51 3.45
C LEU A 187 4.64 12.06 4.31
N LEU A 188 3.92 11.01 3.92
CA LEU A 188 2.82 10.47 4.72
C LEU A 188 3.32 9.85 6.03
N PHE A 189 4.44 9.13 6.03
CA PHE A 189 5.02 8.54 7.22
C PHE A 189 5.65 9.58 8.14
N ILE A 190 6.62 10.35 7.65
CA ILE A 190 7.39 11.30 8.45
C ILE A 190 6.59 12.56 8.70
N GLY A 191 5.88 13.09 7.69
CA GLY A 191 5.10 14.31 7.80
C GLY A 191 3.96 14.23 8.81
N SER A 192 3.34 13.06 8.97
CA SER A 192 2.30 12.86 9.99
C SER A 192 2.88 12.51 11.38
N PHE A 193 4.11 11.97 11.43
CA PHE A 193 4.76 11.64 12.70
C PHE A 193 5.47 12.84 13.34
N LEU A 194 5.95 13.80 12.54
CA LEU A 194 6.63 15.01 13.04
C LEU A 194 5.79 15.82 14.03
N PRO A 195 4.53 16.18 13.76
CA PRO A 195 3.70 16.93 14.71
C PRO A 195 3.55 16.19 16.05
N TYR A 196 3.44 14.87 16.01
CA TYR A 196 3.39 14.05 17.22
C TYR A 196 4.71 14.10 18.02
N LEU A 197 5.86 13.99 17.35
CA LEU A 197 7.16 14.12 17.99
C LEU A 197 7.35 15.50 18.64
N VAL A 198 7.03 16.58 17.92
CA VAL A 198 7.14 17.94 18.45
C VAL A 198 6.30 18.12 19.70
N THR A 199 5.06 17.66 19.69
CA THR A 199 4.17 17.80 20.84
C THR A 199 4.59 16.90 22.01
N SER A 200 5.17 15.71 21.75
CA SER A 200 5.70 14.86 22.81
C SER A 200 6.91 15.48 23.52
N VAL A 201 7.80 16.15 22.76
CA VAL A 201 8.95 16.89 23.33
C VAL A 201 8.49 18.11 24.12
N VAL A 202 7.52 18.90 23.61
CA VAL A 202 6.93 20.04 24.34
C VAL A 202 6.28 19.60 25.65
N ARG A 203 5.63 18.43 25.66
CA ARG A 203 5.05 17.85 26.88
C ARG A 203 6.13 17.51 27.92
N MET A 204 7.26 16.91 27.50
CA MET A 204 8.38 16.63 28.39
C MET A 204 8.97 17.90 29.04
N SER A 205 8.88 19.05 28.36
CA SER A 205 9.31 20.37 28.87
C SER A 205 8.24 21.10 29.69
N GLY A 206 7.13 20.46 30.06
CA GLY A 206 6.09 21.06 30.93
C GLY A 206 5.04 21.90 30.19
N GLY A 207 5.04 21.90 28.86
CA GLY A 207 3.99 22.52 28.05
C GLY A 207 2.70 21.72 27.99
N VAL A 208 1.55 22.41 27.75
CA VAL A 208 0.24 21.77 27.59
C VAL A 208 0.18 21.11 26.20
N PRO A 209 -0.06 19.79 26.09
CA PRO A 209 -0.09 19.13 24.81
C PRO A 209 -1.35 19.49 24.03
N GLU A 210 -1.19 19.97 22.82
CA GLU A 210 -2.27 20.22 21.89
C GLU A 210 -2.68 18.94 21.15
N LYS A 211 -3.91 18.93 20.59
CA LYS A 211 -4.64 17.78 20.02
C LYS A 211 -3.98 17.14 18.76
N SER A 212 -2.66 16.99 18.72
CA SER A 212 -1.92 16.53 17.53
C SER A 212 -1.98 15.03 17.28
N CYS A 213 -2.49 14.21 18.22
CA CYS A 213 -2.66 12.77 18.01
C CYS A 213 -3.56 12.44 16.82
N TRP A 214 -4.50 13.31 16.46
CA TRP A 214 -5.40 13.11 15.32
C TRP A 214 -4.69 13.09 13.96
N VAL A 215 -3.52 13.72 13.85
CA VAL A 215 -2.71 13.67 12.62
C VAL A 215 -2.18 12.25 12.34
N LEU A 216 -2.01 11.44 13.39
CA LEU A 216 -1.59 10.05 13.27
C LEU A 216 -2.65 9.13 12.61
N LEU A 217 -3.90 9.57 12.49
CA LEU A 217 -4.94 8.85 11.73
C LEU A 217 -4.58 8.68 10.24
N VAL A 218 -3.80 9.59 9.69
CA VAL A 218 -3.34 9.54 8.28
C VAL A 218 -1.99 8.82 8.16
N ASN A 219 -1.38 8.40 9.28
CA ASN A 219 -0.11 7.71 9.27
C ASN A 219 -0.31 6.21 8.99
N PRO A 220 0.21 5.68 7.86
CA PRO A 220 0.08 4.25 7.56
C PRO A 220 0.81 3.35 8.56
N GLY A 221 1.89 3.85 9.18
CA GLY A 221 2.61 3.11 10.22
C GLY A 221 1.79 2.95 11.49
N MET A 222 1.10 4.01 11.94
CA MET A 222 0.19 3.94 13.10
C MET A 222 -1.00 3.04 12.84
N TYR A 223 -1.56 3.06 11.63
CA TYR A 223 -2.64 2.17 11.23
C TYR A 223 -2.24 0.69 11.37
N LEU A 224 -1.07 0.32 10.86
CA LEU A 224 -0.55 -1.04 10.95
C LEU A 224 -0.18 -1.41 12.39
N LEU A 225 0.42 -0.50 13.14
CA LEU A 225 0.80 -0.73 14.53
C LEU A 225 -0.44 -0.98 15.39
N GLU A 226 -1.49 -0.18 15.24
CA GLU A 226 -2.76 -0.39 15.93
C GLU A 226 -3.39 -1.74 15.58
N PHE A 227 -3.42 -2.09 14.27
CA PHE A 227 -3.95 -3.36 13.81
C PHE A 227 -3.22 -4.57 14.41
N PHE A 228 -1.88 -4.57 14.37
CA PHE A 228 -1.10 -5.70 14.88
C PHE A 228 -1.13 -5.79 16.40
N THR A 229 -1.01 -4.67 17.11
CA THR A 229 -1.07 -4.66 18.58
C THR A 229 -2.40 -5.20 19.07
N TRP A 230 -3.51 -4.72 18.49
CA TRP A 230 -4.83 -5.24 18.83
C TRP A 230 -4.99 -6.74 18.53
N SER A 231 -4.50 -7.20 17.38
CA SER A 231 -4.57 -8.62 17.01
C SER A 231 -3.82 -9.55 17.95
N MET A 232 -2.76 -9.04 18.61
CA MET A 232 -1.89 -9.84 19.49
C MET A 232 -2.26 -9.75 20.96
N THR A 233 -2.49 -8.52 21.44
CA THR A 233 -2.61 -8.23 22.87
C THR A 233 -4.03 -7.88 23.29
N GLY A 234 -4.90 -7.54 22.34
CA GLY A 234 -6.23 -6.99 22.61
C GLY A 234 -6.18 -5.59 23.23
N THR A 235 -5.02 -4.93 23.22
CA THR A 235 -4.84 -3.56 23.72
C THR A 235 -4.75 -2.58 22.55
N SER A 236 -5.32 -1.38 22.70
CA SER A 236 -5.31 -0.34 21.70
C SER A 236 -4.19 0.67 21.98
N VAL A 237 -3.30 0.86 21.01
CA VAL A 237 -2.27 1.91 21.06
C VAL A 237 -2.92 3.30 20.97
N ALA A 238 -4.01 3.40 20.19
CA ALA A 238 -4.77 4.64 20.07
C ALA A 238 -5.39 5.06 21.40
N GLU A 239 -5.89 4.10 22.22
CA GLU A 239 -6.38 4.36 23.56
C GLU A 239 -5.27 4.92 24.46
N GLU A 240 -4.10 4.29 24.45
CA GLU A 240 -2.95 4.74 25.21
C GLU A 240 -2.51 6.16 24.80
N LEU A 241 -2.49 6.45 23.53
CA LEU A 241 -2.20 7.79 23.01
C LEU A 241 -3.22 8.83 23.48
N ILE A 242 -4.51 8.52 23.43
CA ILE A 242 -5.59 9.44 23.81
C ILE A 242 -5.61 9.65 25.32
N THR A 243 -5.43 8.59 26.13
CA THR A 243 -5.40 8.68 27.60
C THR A 243 -4.16 9.41 28.10
N ASN A 244 -3.02 9.20 27.49
CA ASN A 244 -1.79 9.95 27.80
C ASN A 244 -1.95 11.46 27.55
N TYR A 245 -2.90 11.88 26.71
CA TYR A 245 -3.22 13.30 26.46
C TYR A 245 -4.29 13.87 27.42
N GLY A 246 -4.53 13.21 28.58
CA GLY A 246 -5.29 13.78 29.69
C GLY A 246 -6.80 13.67 29.59
N LYS A 247 -7.33 12.86 28.68
CA LYS A 247 -8.73 12.48 28.63
C LYS A 247 -8.90 11.08 29.19
N THR A 248 -9.42 10.93 30.40
CA THR A 248 -10.00 9.68 30.86
C THR A 248 -11.21 9.37 29.96
N LEU A 249 -11.00 8.53 28.96
CA LEU A 249 -12.13 8.02 28.16
C LEU A 249 -12.89 6.99 29.02
N SER A 250 -14.15 7.26 29.24
CA SER A 250 -15.12 6.29 29.78
C SER A 250 -15.54 5.24 28.74
N VAL A 251 -14.79 5.13 27.62
CA VAL A 251 -15.10 4.27 26.47
C VAL A 251 -14.14 3.06 26.52
N SER A 252 -14.65 1.87 26.24
CA SER A 252 -13.85 0.64 26.21
C SER A 252 -12.78 0.71 25.13
N GLY A 253 -11.59 0.13 25.38
CA GLY A 253 -10.48 0.09 24.41
C GLY A 253 -10.86 -0.52 23.07
N ALA A 254 -11.80 -1.50 23.07
CA ALA A 254 -12.34 -2.05 21.85
C ALA A 254 -13.07 -1.00 20.97
N ALA A 255 -13.87 -0.14 21.58
CA ALA A 255 -14.59 0.90 20.84
C ALA A 255 -13.62 1.96 20.29
N VAL A 256 -12.53 2.27 21.01
CA VAL A 256 -11.48 3.16 20.53
C VAL A 256 -10.76 2.54 19.35
N HIS A 257 -10.38 1.26 19.44
CA HIS A 257 -9.72 0.52 18.36
C HIS A 257 -10.55 0.52 17.07
N TYR A 258 -11.79 0.03 17.14
CA TYR A 258 -12.65 -0.03 15.95
C TYR A 258 -12.96 1.37 15.40
N GLY A 259 -13.15 2.36 16.26
CA GLY A 259 -13.35 3.75 15.86
C GLY A 259 -12.13 4.31 15.13
N TRP A 260 -10.93 4.11 15.67
CA TRP A 260 -9.68 4.53 15.05
C TRP A 260 -9.46 3.86 13.70
N MET A 261 -9.60 2.54 13.63
CA MET A 261 -9.46 1.78 12.39
C MET A 261 -10.48 2.19 11.33
N ALA A 262 -11.74 2.40 11.69
CA ALA A 262 -12.78 2.85 10.76
C ALA A 262 -12.49 4.24 10.20
N VAL A 263 -12.16 5.21 11.06
CA VAL A 263 -11.86 6.58 10.62
C VAL A 263 -10.61 6.63 9.76
N SER A 264 -9.52 5.93 10.16
CA SER A 264 -8.29 5.85 9.36
C SER A 264 -8.55 5.20 8.00
N THR A 265 -9.32 4.10 7.94
CA THR A 265 -9.67 3.43 6.68
C THR A 265 -10.45 4.38 5.76
N LEU A 266 -11.45 5.10 6.28
CA LEU A 266 -12.21 6.08 5.52
C LEU A 266 -11.31 7.21 4.99
N LEU A 267 -10.38 7.71 5.80
CA LEU A 267 -9.42 8.72 5.39
C LEU A 267 -8.49 8.21 4.27
N PHE A 268 -7.97 6.99 4.38
CA PHE A 268 -7.13 6.41 3.33
C PHE A 268 -7.90 6.18 2.03
N VAL A 269 -9.13 5.69 2.11
CA VAL A 269 -9.99 5.52 0.94
C VAL A 269 -10.33 6.88 0.31
N ALA A 270 -10.69 7.88 1.11
CA ALA A 270 -10.95 9.23 0.63
C ALA A 270 -9.70 9.84 -0.05
N LEU A 271 -8.53 9.70 0.57
CA LEU A 271 -7.25 10.16 0.02
C LEU A 271 -6.95 9.48 -1.32
N ALA A 272 -7.15 8.16 -1.41
CA ALA A 272 -6.97 7.40 -2.65
C ALA A 272 -7.91 7.90 -3.76
N PHE A 273 -9.19 8.14 -3.46
CA PHE A 273 -10.13 8.71 -4.42
C PHE A 273 -9.73 10.12 -4.86
N VAL A 274 -9.28 10.98 -3.95
CA VAL A 274 -8.77 12.32 -4.29
C VAL A 274 -7.58 12.20 -5.26
N PHE A 275 -6.65 11.30 -4.99
CA PHE A 275 -5.51 11.07 -5.89
C PHE A 275 -5.95 10.58 -7.27
N LEU A 276 -6.90 9.68 -7.34
CA LEU A 276 -7.45 9.20 -8.61
C LEU A 276 -8.21 10.31 -9.37
N LEU A 277 -8.98 11.15 -8.68
CA LEU A 277 -9.66 12.30 -9.29
C LEU A 277 -8.67 13.31 -9.88
N ILE A 278 -7.58 13.60 -9.17
CA ILE A 278 -6.52 14.48 -9.68
C ILE A 278 -5.85 13.85 -10.92
N ALA A 279 -5.57 12.54 -10.87
CA ALA A 279 -5.00 11.82 -12.01
C ALA A 279 -5.93 11.87 -13.24
N MET A 280 -7.24 11.66 -13.04
CA MET A 280 -8.25 11.74 -14.11
C MET A 280 -8.30 13.14 -14.77
N ARG A 281 -8.28 14.20 -13.95
CA ARG A 281 -8.28 15.57 -14.48
C ARG A 281 -7.02 15.88 -15.30
N ARG A 282 -5.89 15.25 -14.96
CA ARG A 282 -4.62 15.44 -15.68
C ARG A 282 -4.57 14.71 -17.02
N ILE A 283 -5.27 13.59 -17.16
CA ILE A 283 -5.26 12.76 -18.37
C ILE A 283 -6.33 13.22 -19.38
N ASN A 284 -7.34 13.99 -18.97
CA ASN A 284 -8.47 14.36 -19.81
C ASN A 284 -8.06 15.41 -20.88
N PRO A 285 -7.91 15.06 -22.18
CA PRO A 285 -7.42 16.00 -23.19
C PRO A 285 -8.46 17.06 -23.59
N MET A 286 -9.76 16.79 -23.32
CA MET A 286 -10.86 17.69 -23.68
C MET A 286 -10.86 19.01 -22.88
N ALA A 287 -10.23 19.05 -21.71
CA ALA A 287 -10.14 20.28 -20.89
C ALA A 287 -9.16 21.34 -21.50
N GLY A 288 -8.24 20.90 -22.38
CA GLY A 288 -7.28 21.79 -23.07
C GLY A 288 -7.79 22.37 -24.38
N TYR A 289 -8.67 21.67 -25.08
CA TYR A 289 -9.17 22.08 -26.38
C TYR A 289 -10.22 23.22 -26.29
N GLY A 290 -11.06 23.21 -25.27
CA GLY A 290 -12.05 24.26 -25.00
C GLY A 290 -11.44 25.62 -24.65
N ARG A 291 -10.27 25.64 -24.01
CA ARG A 291 -9.59 26.90 -23.62
C ARG A 291 -8.87 27.58 -24.79
N LYS A 292 -8.36 26.83 -25.76
CA LYS A 292 -7.72 27.42 -26.96
C LYS A 292 -8.70 28.00 -27.97
N HIS A 293 -9.93 27.50 -28.04
CA HIS A 293 -10.95 28.05 -28.93
C HIS A 293 -11.79 29.18 -28.32
N ALA A 294 -11.83 29.29 -27.00
CA ALA A 294 -12.49 30.43 -26.32
C ALA A 294 -11.64 31.72 -26.33
N GLY A 295 -10.30 31.60 -26.42
CA GLY A 295 -9.37 32.75 -26.48
C GLY A 295 -9.14 33.31 -27.89
N GLY A 296 -9.57 32.62 -28.93
CA GLY A 296 -9.36 33.03 -30.36
C GLY A 296 -10.47 33.90 -30.99
N LYS A 297 -11.52 34.24 -30.23
CA LYS A 297 -12.66 35.02 -30.75
C LYS A 297 -12.70 36.50 -30.32
N GLN A 298 -11.58 37.09 -29.83
CA GLN A 298 -11.56 38.49 -29.44
C GLN A 298 -10.61 39.38 -30.27
N HIS A 299 -10.13 38.94 -31.41
CA HIS A 299 -9.47 39.83 -32.36
C HIS A 299 -9.97 39.47 -33.79
N GLY A 300 -11.06 40.06 -34.17
CA GLY A 300 -11.61 40.11 -35.51
C GLY A 300 -12.61 41.24 -35.57
#